data_25f7a8df82a7de24a12c942f5b1d17d6
#
_entry.id   25f7a8df82a7de24a12c942f5b1d17d6
#
_cell.length_a   1.000
_cell.length_b   1.000
_cell.length_c   1.000
_cell.angle_alpha   90.00
_cell.angle_beta   90.00
_cell.angle_gamma   90.00
#
_symmetry.space_group_name_H-M   'P 1'
#
loop_
_entity.id
_entity.type
_entity.pdbx_description
1 polymer ?
#
loop_
_entity_poly.entity_id
_entity_poly.type
_entity_poly.pdbx_seq_one_letter_code
_entity_poly.pdbx_strand_id
1 'polypeptide(L)'
;MAQDKRQVDAITARDVDFAQWYTDVCKKAELIDYTSVKGMFIYRPYGYALWENIQAELDRRFKATGHENVYLPVLIPESLLQKEKDHVEGFAPECAWVTYGGSEKLEERYCIRPTSETLFCEHYKNIIHSHRDLPKLYNQWCSVLRWEKTSRPFLRHREFLWQEGHTMHATAEEAREETMQMLNIYADFMENVLAMPVIKGRKTDKEKFNGAEETYTVECMMHDHKALQAGTSHYFGDGFAKAFDITFTGKDNQPHYPHQTSWGVSTRMIGGITVSYTHLTLPTIL
;
A
#
# COMPACT_ATOMS: atom_id res chain seq x y z
N MET A 1 45.02 -1.23 16.23
CA MET A 1 44.40 -0.97 14.92
C MET A 1 43.29 -2.02 14.76
N ALA A 2 42.03 -1.60 14.78
CA ALA A 2 40.94 -2.52 14.52
C ALA A 2 41.00 -2.95 13.05
N GLN A 3 41.12 -4.25 12.82
CA GLN A 3 41.07 -4.84 11.49
C GLN A 3 39.73 -4.46 10.85
N ASP A 4 39.78 -3.79 9.70
CA ASP A 4 38.60 -3.44 8.92
C ASP A 4 37.88 -4.75 8.51
N LYS A 5 36.74 -5.01 9.15
CA LYS A 5 35.93 -6.23 8.96
C LYS A 5 35.05 -6.16 7.72
N ARG A 6 35.42 -5.43 6.69
CA ARG A 6 34.64 -5.40 5.44
C ARG A 6 34.73 -6.77 4.78
N GLN A 7 33.59 -7.45 4.73
CA GLN A 7 33.47 -8.71 3.99
C GLN A 7 33.38 -8.51 2.48
N VAL A 8 32.99 -7.32 2.03
CA VAL A 8 32.82 -6.98 0.60
C VAL A 8 33.28 -5.53 0.39
N ASP A 9 34.12 -5.32 -0.61
CA ASP A 9 34.58 -3.98 -0.99
C ASP A 9 33.44 -3.11 -1.47
N ALA A 10 33.44 -1.83 -1.08
CA ALA A 10 32.46 -0.80 -1.41
C ALA A 10 31.04 -0.99 -0.84
N ILE A 11 30.91 -1.80 0.23
CA ILE A 11 29.70 -1.85 1.05
C ILE A 11 30.08 -1.47 2.47
N THR A 12 29.36 -0.50 3.04
CA THR A 12 29.52 -0.11 4.44
C THR A 12 29.21 -1.30 5.36
N ALA A 13 30.02 -1.54 6.39
CA ALA A 13 29.74 -2.62 7.32
C ALA A 13 28.43 -2.33 8.09
N ARG A 14 27.58 -3.35 8.25
CA ARG A 14 26.24 -3.23 8.84
C ARG A 14 26.24 -2.72 10.28
N ASP A 15 27.25 -3.13 11.05
CA ASP A 15 27.46 -2.74 12.45
C ASP A 15 28.06 -1.32 12.60
N VAL A 16 28.58 -0.73 11.52
CA VAL A 16 29.09 0.64 11.48
C VAL A 16 27.99 1.64 11.13
N ASP A 17 27.26 1.39 10.04
CA ASP A 17 26.11 2.20 9.63
C ASP A 17 25.09 1.30 8.88
N PHE A 18 24.08 0.90 9.60
CA PHE A 18 23.00 0.04 9.07
C PHE A 18 22.27 0.70 7.89
N ALA A 19 22.04 2.01 7.96
CA ALA A 19 21.29 2.74 6.94
C ALA A 19 22.07 2.83 5.62
N GLN A 20 23.38 3.08 5.71
CA GLN A 20 24.25 3.12 4.55
C GLN A 20 24.48 1.71 3.99
N TRP A 21 24.71 0.72 4.86
CA TRP A 21 24.80 -0.68 4.46
C TRP A 21 23.58 -1.12 3.63
N TYR A 22 22.37 -0.84 4.09
CA TYR A 22 21.15 -1.16 3.38
C TYR A 22 21.11 -0.53 1.97
N THR A 23 21.45 0.75 1.89
CA THR A 23 21.48 1.49 0.61
C THR A 23 22.53 0.90 -0.34
N ASP A 24 23.73 0.59 0.18
CA ASP A 24 24.81 0.00 -0.60
C ASP A 24 24.42 -1.39 -1.13
N VAL A 25 23.77 -2.22 -0.32
CA VAL A 25 23.26 -3.54 -0.72
C VAL A 25 22.26 -3.40 -1.87
N CYS A 26 21.25 -2.54 -1.74
CA CYS A 26 20.24 -2.35 -2.79
C CYS A 26 20.88 -1.91 -4.13
N LYS A 27 21.91 -1.05 -4.09
CA LYS A 27 22.62 -0.59 -5.27
C LYS A 27 23.56 -1.66 -5.86
N LYS A 28 24.36 -2.32 -5.02
CA LYS A 28 25.32 -3.32 -5.45
C LYS A 28 24.67 -4.60 -5.97
N ALA A 29 23.52 -4.97 -5.41
CA ALA A 29 22.69 -6.05 -5.93
C ALA A 29 21.92 -5.66 -7.19
N GLU A 30 22.14 -4.44 -7.71
CA GLU A 30 21.48 -3.92 -8.92
C GLU A 30 19.94 -3.91 -8.84
N LEU A 31 19.39 -3.71 -7.66
CA LEU A 31 17.94 -3.70 -7.46
C LEU A 31 17.30 -2.36 -7.86
N ILE A 32 18.01 -1.25 -7.55
CA ILE A 32 17.54 0.12 -7.83
C ILE A 32 18.68 1.00 -8.34
N ASP A 33 18.28 2.13 -8.95
CA ASP A 33 19.16 3.25 -9.21
C ASP A 33 18.47 4.58 -8.88
N TYR A 34 19.26 5.65 -8.72
CA TYR A 34 18.74 6.98 -8.43
C TYR A 34 18.34 7.71 -9.71
N THR A 35 17.31 8.56 -9.61
CA THR A 35 16.90 9.49 -10.68
C THR A 35 17.35 10.91 -10.36
N SER A 36 17.21 11.82 -11.32
CA SER A 36 17.37 13.25 -11.10
C SER A 36 16.29 13.84 -10.17
N VAL A 37 15.16 13.15 -9.98
CA VAL A 37 14.09 13.57 -9.08
C VAL A 37 14.31 12.93 -7.71
N LYS A 38 14.63 13.76 -6.71
CA LYS A 38 14.89 13.28 -5.35
C LYS A 38 13.74 12.45 -4.80
N GLY A 39 14.04 11.25 -4.33
CA GLY A 39 13.07 10.34 -3.71
C GLY A 39 12.32 9.45 -4.69
N MET A 40 12.61 9.54 -5.98
CA MET A 40 12.15 8.61 -7.00
C MET A 40 13.31 7.72 -7.45
N PHE A 41 13.02 6.46 -7.73
CA PHE A 41 14.03 5.45 -8.03
C PHE A 41 13.67 4.68 -9.30
N ILE A 42 14.71 4.26 -10.02
CA ILE A 42 14.59 3.28 -11.09
C ILE A 42 14.64 1.90 -10.45
N TYR A 43 13.62 1.08 -10.68
CA TYR A 43 13.68 -0.35 -10.38
C TYR A 43 14.44 -1.02 -11.51
N ARG A 44 15.63 -1.55 -11.21
CA ARG A 44 16.43 -2.28 -12.18
C ARG A 44 15.86 -3.68 -12.42
N PRO A 45 16.23 -4.41 -13.47
CA PRO A 45 15.63 -5.70 -13.81
C PRO A 45 15.50 -6.69 -12.66
N TYR A 46 16.53 -6.83 -11.81
CA TYR A 46 16.46 -7.71 -10.64
C TYR A 46 15.45 -7.24 -9.59
N GLY A 47 15.47 -5.94 -9.30
CA GLY A 47 14.52 -5.36 -8.34
C GLY A 47 13.08 -5.42 -8.85
N TYR A 48 12.87 -5.21 -10.15
CA TYR A 48 11.56 -5.29 -10.76
C TYR A 48 11.04 -6.74 -10.84
N ALA A 49 11.91 -7.72 -11.16
CA ALA A 49 11.56 -9.13 -11.16
C ALA A 49 11.10 -9.64 -9.78
N LEU A 50 11.67 -9.13 -8.70
CA LEU A 50 11.16 -9.42 -7.35
C LEU A 50 9.72 -8.93 -7.20
N TRP A 51 9.43 -7.72 -7.69
CA TRP A 51 8.07 -7.18 -7.66
C TRP A 51 7.10 -7.97 -8.53
N GLU A 52 7.48 -8.35 -9.75
CA GLU A 52 6.67 -9.18 -10.63
C GLU A 52 6.29 -10.52 -10.00
N ASN A 53 7.23 -11.17 -9.30
CA ASN A 53 6.96 -12.41 -8.58
C ASN A 53 6.00 -12.20 -7.39
N ILE A 54 6.16 -11.13 -6.63
CA ILE A 54 5.25 -10.74 -5.54
C ILE A 54 3.85 -10.50 -6.11
N GLN A 55 3.77 -9.73 -7.19
CA GLN A 55 2.52 -9.42 -7.88
C GLN A 55 1.82 -10.69 -8.38
N ALA A 56 2.54 -11.56 -9.07
CA ALA A 56 1.97 -12.78 -9.63
C ALA A 56 1.35 -13.69 -8.55
N GLU A 57 2.04 -13.90 -7.44
CA GLU A 57 1.54 -14.77 -6.36
C GLU A 57 0.39 -14.13 -5.58
N LEU A 58 0.47 -12.84 -5.25
CA LEU A 58 -0.62 -12.15 -4.57
C LEU A 58 -1.86 -12.03 -5.46
N ASP A 59 -1.69 -11.70 -6.75
CA ASP A 59 -2.80 -11.61 -7.71
C ASP A 59 -3.54 -12.95 -7.83
N ARG A 60 -2.80 -14.07 -7.87
CA ARG A 60 -3.38 -15.41 -7.84
C ARG A 60 -4.23 -15.65 -6.59
N ARG A 61 -3.76 -15.19 -5.41
CA ARG A 61 -4.50 -15.33 -4.14
C ARG A 61 -5.75 -14.46 -4.12
N PHE A 62 -5.67 -13.23 -4.61
CA PHE A 62 -6.83 -12.33 -4.69
C PHE A 62 -7.90 -12.87 -5.63
N LYS A 63 -7.51 -13.36 -6.79
CA LYS A 63 -8.45 -14.01 -7.74
C LYS A 63 -9.09 -15.27 -7.17
N ALA A 64 -8.37 -16.02 -6.35
CA ALA A 64 -8.90 -17.20 -5.67
C ALA A 64 -10.01 -16.86 -4.64
N THR A 65 -10.05 -15.61 -4.16
CA THR A 65 -11.10 -15.08 -3.26
C THR A 65 -12.14 -14.24 -4.01
N GLY A 66 -12.16 -14.27 -5.35
CA GLY A 66 -13.17 -13.62 -6.18
C GLY A 66 -12.88 -12.16 -6.54
N HIS A 67 -11.68 -11.66 -6.23
CA HIS A 67 -11.32 -10.28 -6.57
C HIS A 67 -10.99 -10.12 -8.06
N GLU A 68 -11.36 -8.97 -8.59
CA GLU A 68 -11.13 -8.59 -9.98
C GLU A 68 -10.21 -7.37 -10.06
N ASN A 69 -9.28 -7.40 -11.02
CA ASN A 69 -8.40 -6.28 -11.26
C ASN A 69 -9.07 -5.21 -12.12
N VAL A 70 -8.94 -3.96 -11.68
CA VAL A 70 -9.36 -2.76 -12.41
C VAL A 70 -8.19 -1.79 -12.54
N TYR A 71 -8.36 -0.72 -13.29
CA TYR A 71 -7.40 0.38 -13.35
C TYR A 71 -8.14 1.72 -13.41
N LEU A 72 -7.85 2.58 -12.44
CA LEU A 72 -8.40 3.93 -12.33
C LEU A 72 -7.36 4.96 -12.78
N PRO A 73 -7.79 6.14 -13.27
CA PRO A 73 -6.88 7.22 -13.68
C PRO A 73 -5.94 7.68 -12.58
N VAL A 74 -4.79 8.22 -12.97
CA VAL A 74 -3.76 8.70 -12.03
C VAL A 74 -4.10 10.05 -11.39
N LEU A 75 -4.94 10.86 -12.06
CA LEU A 75 -5.29 12.21 -11.61
C LEU A 75 -6.63 12.21 -10.87
N ILE A 76 -6.66 12.91 -9.75
CA ILE A 76 -7.84 13.11 -8.91
C ILE A 76 -8.13 14.62 -8.88
N PRO A 77 -9.34 15.07 -9.28
CA PRO A 77 -9.74 16.46 -9.11
C PRO A 77 -9.72 16.88 -7.64
N GLU A 78 -9.27 18.10 -7.34
CA GLU A 78 -9.26 18.61 -5.97
C GLU A 78 -10.65 18.59 -5.34
N SER A 79 -11.69 18.94 -6.12
CA SER A 79 -13.09 18.89 -5.69
C SER A 79 -13.54 17.49 -5.27
N LEU A 80 -13.01 16.43 -5.91
CA LEU A 80 -13.31 15.04 -5.54
C LEU A 80 -12.65 14.66 -4.21
N LEU A 81 -11.39 15.08 -4.00
CA LEU A 81 -10.68 14.85 -2.74
C LEU A 81 -11.39 15.52 -1.55
N GLN A 82 -11.96 16.72 -1.75
CA GLN A 82 -12.60 17.48 -0.68
C GLN A 82 -13.92 16.90 -0.18
N LYS A 83 -14.49 15.89 -0.84
CA LYS A 83 -15.75 15.25 -0.41
C LYS A 83 -15.63 14.49 0.90
N GLU A 84 -14.45 13.97 1.22
CA GLU A 84 -14.18 13.29 2.48
C GLU A 84 -13.06 14.05 3.22
N LYS A 85 -13.48 14.86 4.22
CA LYS A 85 -12.62 15.83 4.89
C LYS A 85 -11.47 15.20 5.68
N ASP A 86 -11.75 14.15 6.44
CA ASP A 86 -10.75 13.50 7.30
C ASP A 86 -9.65 12.84 6.46
N HIS A 87 -10.04 12.27 5.33
CA HIS A 87 -9.11 11.67 4.35
C HIS A 87 -8.21 12.74 3.73
N VAL A 88 -8.79 13.87 3.32
CA VAL A 88 -8.04 15.01 2.74
C VAL A 88 -7.05 15.59 3.73
N GLU A 89 -7.44 15.85 4.96
CA GLU A 89 -6.56 16.39 5.99
C GLU A 89 -5.33 15.50 6.23
N GLY A 90 -5.49 14.18 6.14
CA GLY A 90 -4.39 13.22 6.27
C GLY A 90 -3.38 13.26 5.12
N PHE A 91 -3.84 13.46 3.89
CA PHE A 91 -2.98 13.42 2.69
C PHE A 91 -2.56 14.78 2.14
N ALA A 92 -3.22 15.88 2.52
CA ALA A 92 -2.94 17.21 2.00
C ALA A 92 -1.44 17.60 2.01
N PRO A 93 -0.64 17.29 3.05
CA PRO A 93 0.78 17.62 3.05
C PRO A 93 1.63 16.82 2.05
N GLU A 94 1.14 15.68 1.59
CA GLU A 94 1.86 14.73 0.72
C GLU A 94 1.36 14.74 -0.73
N CYS A 95 0.36 15.56 -1.06
CA CYS A 95 -0.17 15.66 -2.42
C CYS A 95 0.81 16.36 -3.36
N ALA A 96 1.00 15.79 -4.55
CA ALA A 96 1.63 16.45 -5.68
C ALA A 96 0.54 16.94 -6.65
N TRP A 97 0.64 18.19 -7.08
CA TRP A 97 -0.42 18.85 -7.82
C TRP A 97 -0.02 19.16 -9.26
N VAL A 98 -0.90 18.79 -10.18
CA VAL A 98 -0.83 19.20 -11.59
C VAL A 98 -1.70 20.45 -11.75
N THR A 99 -1.07 21.53 -12.21
CA THR A 99 -1.71 22.87 -12.35
C THR A 99 -1.75 23.36 -13.78
N TYR A 100 -1.09 22.65 -14.71
CA TYR A 100 -1.09 22.96 -16.14
C TYR A 100 -1.37 21.68 -16.94
N GLY A 101 -2.16 21.81 -18.01
CA GLY A 101 -2.35 20.82 -19.06
C GLY A 101 -1.71 21.35 -20.36
N GLY A 102 -0.57 20.77 -20.74
CA GLY A 102 0.26 21.38 -21.80
C GLY A 102 0.76 22.77 -21.38
N SER A 103 0.45 23.81 -22.16
CA SER A 103 0.80 25.20 -21.87
C SER A 103 -0.32 25.99 -21.14
N GLU A 104 -1.49 25.41 -20.97
CA GLU A 104 -2.65 26.08 -20.39
C GLU A 104 -2.76 25.79 -18.89
N LYS A 105 -3.03 26.83 -18.11
CA LYS A 105 -3.33 26.70 -16.69
C LYS A 105 -4.71 26.06 -16.53
N LEU A 106 -4.78 25.01 -15.71
CA LEU A 106 -6.03 24.34 -15.40
C LEU A 106 -6.93 25.22 -14.53
N GLU A 107 -8.25 25.17 -14.77
CA GLU A 107 -9.25 25.84 -13.93
C GLU A 107 -9.29 25.24 -12.52
N GLU A 108 -9.15 23.92 -12.43
CA GLU A 108 -9.01 23.15 -11.22
C GLU A 108 -7.70 22.36 -11.25
N ARG A 109 -6.98 22.31 -10.13
CA ARG A 109 -5.78 21.48 -10.01
C ARG A 109 -6.14 20.03 -9.75
N TYR A 110 -5.30 19.12 -10.23
CA TYR A 110 -5.45 17.70 -10.03
C TYR A 110 -4.32 17.17 -9.15
N CYS A 111 -4.68 16.31 -8.18
CA CYS A 111 -3.70 15.58 -7.40
C CYS A 111 -3.24 14.34 -8.18
N ILE A 112 -1.93 14.08 -8.23
CA ILE A 112 -1.44 12.75 -8.60
C ILE A 112 -1.79 11.82 -7.42
N ARG A 113 -2.54 10.76 -7.67
CA ARG A 113 -3.13 9.91 -6.61
C ARG A 113 -2.12 9.49 -5.54
N PRO A 114 -2.34 9.82 -4.26
CA PRO A 114 -1.60 9.26 -3.13
C PRO A 114 -2.21 7.93 -2.67
N THR A 115 -3.46 7.69 -3.02
CA THR A 115 -4.32 6.52 -2.82
C THR A 115 -5.61 6.75 -3.62
N SER A 116 -6.48 5.77 -3.79
CA SER A 116 -7.58 5.85 -4.75
C SER A 116 -8.99 5.73 -4.15
N GLU A 117 -9.17 5.81 -2.82
CA GLU A 117 -10.49 5.66 -2.17
C GLU A 117 -11.56 6.54 -2.83
N THR A 118 -11.25 7.81 -3.08
CA THR A 118 -12.21 8.77 -3.64
C THR A 118 -12.59 8.45 -5.09
N LEU A 119 -11.64 7.96 -5.90
CA LEU A 119 -11.90 7.51 -7.28
C LEU A 119 -12.78 6.25 -7.29
N PHE A 120 -12.50 5.30 -6.40
CA PHE A 120 -13.33 4.11 -6.26
C PHE A 120 -14.75 4.46 -5.83
N CYS A 121 -14.92 5.38 -4.87
CA CYS A 121 -16.23 5.85 -4.42
C CYS A 121 -17.01 6.53 -5.55
N GLU A 122 -16.36 7.37 -6.37
CA GLU A 122 -17.00 7.98 -7.54
C GLU A 122 -17.47 6.91 -8.54
N HIS A 123 -16.63 5.91 -8.82
CA HIS A 123 -17.00 4.80 -9.69
C HIS A 123 -18.12 3.94 -9.10
N TYR A 124 -18.04 3.58 -7.83
CA TYR A 124 -19.03 2.75 -7.16
C TYR A 124 -20.41 3.39 -7.10
N LYS A 125 -20.48 4.71 -6.95
CA LYS A 125 -21.75 5.45 -7.05
C LYS A 125 -22.52 5.16 -8.35
N ASN A 126 -21.78 4.90 -9.44
CA ASN A 126 -22.36 4.66 -10.75
C ASN A 126 -22.74 3.21 -11.04
N ILE A 127 -22.28 2.25 -10.21
CA ILE A 127 -22.45 0.83 -10.49
C ILE A 127 -23.08 0.02 -9.36
N ILE A 128 -23.29 0.63 -8.18
CA ILE A 128 -23.93 -0.02 -7.03
C ILE A 128 -25.33 0.61 -6.85
N HIS A 129 -26.37 -0.17 -7.10
CA HIS A 129 -27.76 0.27 -6.99
C HIS A 129 -28.64 -0.72 -6.24
N SER A 130 -28.23 -1.98 -6.16
CA SER A 130 -29.01 -3.09 -5.58
C SER A 130 -28.11 -4.00 -4.75
N HIS A 131 -28.68 -4.70 -3.78
CA HIS A 131 -27.98 -5.75 -3.03
C HIS A 131 -27.35 -6.84 -3.93
N ARG A 132 -27.80 -6.96 -5.20
CA ARG A 132 -27.25 -7.91 -6.18
C ARG A 132 -25.92 -7.45 -6.78
N ASP A 133 -25.59 -6.16 -6.64
CA ASP A 133 -24.34 -5.58 -7.11
C ASP A 133 -23.21 -5.76 -6.10
N LEU A 134 -23.54 -6.23 -4.89
CA LEU A 134 -22.61 -6.44 -3.78
C LEU A 134 -22.36 -7.93 -3.51
N PRO A 135 -21.15 -8.30 -3.03
CA PRO A 135 -20.02 -7.41 -2.81
C PRO A 135 -19.35 -6.97 -4.11
N LYS A 136 -18.76 -5.78 -4.12
CA LYS A 136 -17.79 -5.37 -5.13
C LYS A 136 -16.38 -5.60 -4.59
N LEU A 137 -15.60 -6.41 -5.31
CA LEU A 137 -14.29 -6.88 -4.86
C LEU A 137 -13.22 -6.48 -5.88
N TYR A 138 -12.81 -5.21 -5.85
CA TYR A 138 -11.86 -4.67 -6.83
C TYR A 138 -10.48 -4.45 -6.23
N ASN A 139 -9.48 -4.76 -7.04
CA ASN A 139 -8.07 -4.54 -6.78
C ASN A 139 -7.43 -3.78 -7.96
N GLN A 140 -6.45 -2.93 -7.68
CA GLN A 140 -5.64 -2.34 -8.74
C GLN A 140 -4.15 -2.45 -8.42
N TRP A 141 -3.37 -2.81 -9.43
CA TRP A 141 -1.92 -2.74 -9.43
C TRP A 141 -1.50 -1.44 -10.09
N CYS A 142 -0.82 -0.57 -9.35
CA CYS A 142 -0.47 0.76 -9.86
C CYS A 142 0.71 1.38 -9.13
N SER A 143 1.10 2.59 -9.54
CA SER A 143 1.93 3.47 -8.73
C SER A 143 1.09 4.55 -8.06
N VAL A 144 1.57 5.04 -6.93
CA VAL A 144 1.06 6.22 -6.23
C VAL A 144 2.20 7.15 -5.89
N LEU A 145 1.87 8.42 -5.65
CA LEU A 145 2.84 9.45 -5.35
C LEU A 145 2.51 10.15 -4.04
N ARG A 146 3.44 10.09 -3.08
CA ARG A 146 3.39 10.78 -1.79
C ARG A 146 4.63 11.64 -1.62
N TRP A 147 4.48 12.95 -1.42
CA TRP A 147 5.60 13.89 -1.41
C TRP A 147 6.38 13.81 -0.09
N GLU A 148 6.99 12.67 0.13
CA GLU A 148 7.78 12.37 1.33
C GLU A 148 9.03 13.26 1.47
N LYS A 149 9.32 13.69 2.69
CA LYS A 149 10.51 14.51 2.99
C LYS A 149 11.80 13.70 2.93
N THR A 150 11.73 12.46 3.40
CA THR A 150 12.86 11.52 3.42
C THR A 150 12.56 10.30 2.57
N SER A 151 13.56 9.77 1.87
CA SER A 151 13.41 8.58 1.04
C SER A 151 14.50 7.57 1.31
N ARG A 152 14.16 6.28 1.14
CA ARG A 152 15.08 5.16 1.24
C ARG A 152 14.64 4.05 0.29
N PRO A 153 15.56 3.40 -0.45
CA PRO A 153 15.21 2.33 -1.39
C PRO A 153 14.19 1.34 -0.82
N PHE A 154 13.15 1.03 -1.55
CA PHE A 154 12.02 0.18 -1.22
C PHE A 154 11.21 0.55 0.05
N LEU A 155 11.82 1.08 1.09
CA LEU A 155 11.17 1.37 2.38
C LEU A 155 10.32 2.63 2.34
N ARG A 156 10.81 3.68 1.64
CA ARG A 156 10.10 4.97 1.53
C ARG A 156 10.50 5.68 0.25
N HIS A 157 9.60 5.73 -0.70
CA HIS A 157 9.73 6.43 -1.98
C HIS A 157 8.69 7.54 -2.09
N ARG A 158 8.94 8.54 -2.92
CA ARG A 158 7.91 9.49 -3.34
C ARG A 158 6.92 8.85 -4.30
N GLU A 159 7.40 8.12 -5.29
CA GLU A 159 6.60 7.24 -6.12
C GLU A 159 6.97 5.79 -5.82
N PHE A 160 5.98 4.94 -5.62
CA PHE A 160 6.18 3.52 -5.38
C PHE A 160 5.10 2.67 -6.04
N LEU A 161 5.49 1.46 -6.38
CA LEU A 161 4.56 0.46 -6.90
C LEU A 161 3.87 -0.23 -5.72
N TRP A 162 2.60 -0.44 -5.87
CA TRP A 162 1.79 -1.10 -4.87
C TRP A 162 0.58 -1.82 -5.47
N GLN A 163 -0.15 -2.47 -4.64
CA GLN A 163 -1.49 -2.95 -4.85
C GLN A 163 -2.39 -2.27 -3.83
N GLU A 164 -3.55 -1.85 -4.26
CA GLU A 164 -4.62 -1.36 -3.42
C GLU A 164 -5.93 -2.05 -3.80
N GLY A 165 -6.54 -2.71 -2.82
CA GLY A 165 -7.88 -3.25 -2.96
C GLY A 165 -8.89 -2.31 -2.31
N HIS A 166 -10.04 -2.16 -2.95
CA HIS A 166 -11.15 -1.39 -2.43
C HIS A 166 -12.43 -2.19 -2.66
N THR A 167 -13.15 -2.48 -1.60
CA THR A 167 -14.34 -3.33 -1.68
C THR A 167 -15.54 -2.66 -1.04
N MET A 168 -16.73 -3.04 -1.49
CA MET A 168 -18.00 -2.61 -0.91
C MET A 168 -18.86 -3.83 -0.58
N HIS A 169 -19.46 -3.83 0.59
CA HIS A 169 -20.22 -4.93 1.15
C HIS A 169 -21.59 -4.47 1.64
N ALA A 170 -22.57 -5.37 1.65
CA ALA A 170 -23.91 -5.04 2.10
C ALA A 170 -24.00 -4.83 3.62
N THR A 171 -23.15 -5.51 4.39
CA THR A 171 -23.16 -5.44 5.86
C THR A 171 -21.79 -5.13 6.45
N ALA A 172 -21.79 -4.66 7.69
CA ALA A 172 -20.57 -4.41 8.44
C ALA A 172 -19.78 -5.69 8.72
N GLU A 173 -20.48 -6.80 8.95
CA GLU A 173 -19.92 -8.11 9.22
C GLU A 173 -19.13 -8.59 8.00
N GLU A 174 -19.74 -8.58 6.81
CA GLU A 174 -19.08 -8.96 5.55
C GLU A 174 -17.82 -8.12 5.30
N ALA A 175 -17.89 -6.80 5.53
CA ALA A 175 -16.75 -5.92 5.35
C ALA A 175 -15.61 -6.20 6.36
N ARG A 176 -15.95 -6.52 7.63
CA ARG A 176 -14.93 -6.93 8.61
C ARG A 176 -14.31 -8.28 8.31
N GLU A 177 -15.09 -9.24 7.84
CA GLU A 177 -14.61 -10.54 7.38
C GLU A 177 -13.61 -10.34 6.22
N GLU A 178 -13.95 -9.50 5.24
CA GLU A 178 -13.05 -9.15 4.14
C GLU A 178 -11.77 -8.48 4.64
N THR A 179 -11.87 -7.52 5.56
CA THR A 179 -10.71 -6.86 6.16
C THR A 179 -9.74 -7.86 6.77
N MET A 180 -10.27 -8.86 7.49
CA MET A 180 -9.44 -9.89 8.13
C MET A 180 -8.94 -10.95 7.13
N GLN A 181 -9.73 -11.28 6.12
CA GLN A 181 -9.31 -12.18 5.04
C GLN A 181 -8.06 -11.65 4.34
N MET A 182 -8.07 -10.38 3.94
CA MET A 182 -6.95 -9.79 3.24
C MET A 182 -5.71 -9.62 4.13
N LEU A 183 -5.89 -9.26 5.40
CA LEU A 183 -4.81 -9.25 6.37
C LEU A 183 -4.14 -10.64 6.51
N ASN A 184 -4.95 -11.70 6.55
CA ASN A 184 -4.46 -13.07 6.66
C ASN A 184 -3.74 -13.53 5.38
N ILE A 185 -4.23 -13.14 4.20
CA ILE A 185 -3.54 -13.42 2.92
C ILE A 185 -2.15 -12.77 2.91
N TYR A 186 -2.03 -11.54 3.39
CA TYR A 186 -0.73 -10.85 3.48
C TYR A 186 0.21 -11.55 4.46
N ALA A 187 -0.27 -11.90 5.64
CA ALA A 187 0.55 -12.59 6.64
C ALA A 187 1.03 -13.95 6.13
N ASP A 188 0.13 -14.76 5.59
CA ASP A 188 0.47 -16.07 5.03
C ASP A 188 1.48 -15.96 3.87
N PHE A 189 1.29 -14.98 2.99
CA PHE A 189 2.23 -14.72 1.90
C PHE A 189 3.62 -14.35 2.43
N MET A 190 3.69 -13.44 3.40
CA MET A 190 4.95 -13.00 3.98
C MET A 190 5.67 -14.13 4.70
N GLU A 191 4.96 -14.92 5.49
CA GLU A 191 5.54 -16.03 6.26
C GLU A 191 5.93 -17.21 5.37
N ASN A 192 5.04 -17.67 4.51
CA ASN A 192 5.19 -18.94 3.80
C ASN A 192 5.83 -18.82 2.40
N VAL A 193 5.81 -17.64 1.80
CA VAL A 193 6.45 -17.39 0.48
C VAL A 193 7.72 -16.57 0.62
N LEU A 194 7.68 -15.48 1.39
CA LEU A 194 8.83 -14.61 1.58
C LEU A 194 9.75 -15.05 2.74
N ALA A 195 9.37 -16.04 3.53
CA ALA A 195 10.06 -16.47 4.74
C ALA A 195 10.33 -15.31 5.72
N MET A 196 9.41 -14.37 5.78
CA MET A 196 9.48 -13.15 6.58
C MET A 196 8.50 -13.25 7.76
N PRO A 197 8.96 -13.52 8.99
CA PRO A 197 8.10 -13.58 10.16
C PRO A 197 7.39 -12.24 10.40
N VAL A 198 6.08 -12.29 10.65
CA VAL A 198 5.27 -11.10 10.84
C VAL A 198 4.33 -11.22 12.04
N ILE A 199 3.95 -10.05 12.57
CA ILE A 199 2.95 -9.93 13.62
C ILE A 199 1.75 -9.17 13.05
N LYS A 200 0.55 -9.72 13.24
CA LYS A 200 -0.71 -9.03 12.94
C LYS A 200 -1.18 -8.24 14.15
N GLY A 201 -1.64 -7.01 13.94
CA GLY A 201 -2.14 -6.18 15.02
C GLY A 201 -3.16 -5.15 14.55
N ARG A 202 -3.98 -4.66 15.49
CA ARG A 202 -4.87 -3.51 15.28
C ARG A 202 -4.13 -2.25 15.71
N LYS A 203 -4.16 -1.21 14.88
CA LYS A 203 -3.62 0.10 15.22
C LYS A 203 -4.49 0.81 16.25
N THR A 204 -3.83 1.64 17.05
CA THR A 204 -4.52 2.54 17.98
C THR A 204 -5.30 3.62 17.20
N ASP A 205 -6.27 4.25 17.84
CA ASP A 205 -7.07 5.32 17.21
C ASP A 205 -6.21 6.51 16.74
N LYS A 206 -5.06 6.72 17.37
CA LYS A 206 -4.11 7.78 17.00
C LYS A 206 -3.34 7.45 15.70
N GLU A 207 -3.13 6.17 15.41
CA GLU A 207 -2.27 5.71 14.30
C GLU A 207 -3.05 5.03 13.18
N LYS A 208 -4.37 4.87 13.34
CA LYS A 208 -5.21 4.30 12.30
C LYS A 208 -5.22 5.20 11.05
N PHE A 209 -5.53 4.61 9.90
CA PHE A 209 -5.65 5.33 8.65
C PHE A 209 -6.80 6.37 8.73
N ASN A 210 -6.55 7.56 8.20
CA ASN A 210 -7.53 8.65 8.22
C ASN A 210 -8.79 8.29 7.42
N GLY A 211 -9.95 8.43 8.05
CA GLY A 211 -11.24 8.00 7.51
C GLY A 211 -11.61 6.55 7.83
N ALA A 212 -10.71 5.71 8.34
CA ALA A 212 -11.03 4.35 8.74
C ALA A 212 -11.57 4.27 10.18
N GLU A 213 -12.54 3.41 10.41
CA GLU A 213 -12.98 3.04 11.76
C GLU A 213 -11.97 2.11 12.43
N GLU A 214 -11.44 1.14 11.67
CA GLU A 214 -10.45 0.17 12.15
C GLU A 214 -9.32 0.02 11.12
N THR A 215 -8.09 -0.04 11.61
CA THR A 215 -6.90 -0.33 10.79
C THR A 215 -6.14 -1.49 11.39
N TYR A 216 -5.89 -2.49 10.57
CA TYR A 216 -5.04 -3.63 10.89
C TYR A 216 -3.76 -3.58 10.07
N THR A 217 -2.69 -4.14 10.63
CA THR A 217 -1.37 -4.13 10.01
C THR A 217 -0.69 -5.48 10.15
N VAL A 218 0.16 -5.77 9.19
CA VAL A 218 1.16 -6.85 9.24
C VAL A 218 2.52 -6.18 9.35
N GLU A 219 3.25 -6.47 10.42
CA GLU A 219 4.55 -5.84 10.71
C GLU A 219 5.64 -6.88 10.87
N CYS A 220 6.81 -6.62 10.28
CA CYS A 220 8.01 -7.42 10.49
C CYS A 220 9.04 -6.65 11.33
N MET A 221 9.91 -7.38 12.03
CA MET A 221 11.00 -6.82 12.80
C MET A 221 12.19 -6.50 11.90
N MET A 222 12.65 -5.26 11.93
CA MET A 222 13.88 -4.84 11.29
C MET A 222 15.11 -5.11 12.19
N HIS A 223 16.29 -5.13 11.59
CA HIS A 223 17.54 -5.38 12.31
C HIS A 223 17.82 -4.37 13.44
N ASP A 224 17.37 -3.14 13.30
CA ASP A 224 17.48 -2.10 14.34
C ASP A 224 16.38 -2.19 15.41
N HIS A 225 15.68 -3.33 15.50
CA HIS A 225 14.58 -3.62 16.41
C HIS A 225 13.37 -2.71 16.26
N LYS A 226 13.22 -2.04 15.12
CA LYS A 226 11.99 -1.30 14.79
C LYS A 226 11.04 -2.17 13.98
N ALA A 227 9.75 -1.98 14.21
CA ALA A 227 8.72 -2.61 13.41
C ALA A 227 8.64 -1.92 12.03
N LEU A 228 8.56 -2.71 10.97
CA LEU A 228 8.27 -2.27 9.62
C LEU A 228 6.85 -2.70 9.25
N GLN A 229 5.96 -1.73 9.04
CA GLN A 229 4.64 -1.99 8.48
C GLN A 229 4.80 -2.48 7.04
N ALA A 230 4.45 -3.73 6.79
CA ALA A 230 4.61 -4.38 5.49
C ALA A 230 3.31 -4.46 4.69
N GLY A 231 2.16 -4.48 5.36
CA GLY A 231 0.85 -4.46 4.75
C GLY A 231 -0.21 -3.93 5.70
N THR A 232 -1.32 -3.41 5.16
CA THR A 232 -2.45 -2.88 5.94
C THR A 232 -3.78 -3.34 5.38
N SER A 233 -4.77 -3.45 6.25
CA SER A 233 -6.16 -3.68 5.89
C SER A 233 -7.06 -2.82 6.77
N HIS A 234 -7.99 -2.10 6.14
CA HIS A 234 -8.82 -1.08 6.77
C HIS A 234 -10.30 -1.41 6.64
N TYR A 235 -11.04 -1.22 7.71
CA TYR A 235 -12.49 -1.16 7.70
C TYR A 235 -12.93 0.29 7.86
N PHE A 236 -13.70 0.81 6.89
CA PHE A 236 -14.13 2.22 6.86
C PHE A 236 -15.56 2.43 7.39
N GLY A 237 -16.30 1.36 7.66
CA GLY A 237 -17.73 1.50 7.90
C GLY A 237 -18.46 2.00 6.66
N ASP A 238 -19.50 2.79 6.87
CA ASP A 238 -20.32 3.40 5.81
C ASP A 238 -20.00 4.90 5.57
N GLY A 239 -18.95 5.43 6.21
CA GLY A 239 -18.60 6.86 6.16
C GLY A 239 -18.36 7.38 4.76
N PHE A 240 -17.51 6.68 3.97
CA PHE A 240 -17.28 7.04 2.57
C PHE A 240 -18.53 6.90 1.71
N ALA A 241 -19.33 5.85 1.92
CA ALA A 241 -20.58 5.66 1.19
C ALA A 241 -21.55 6.83 1.42
N LYS A 242 -21.64 7.32 2.65
CA LYS A 242 -22.43 8.52 3.00
C LYS A 242 -21.86 9.79 2.38
N ALA A 243 -20.55 10.00 2.46
CA ALA A 243 -19.89 11.20 1.90
C ALA A 243 -20.06 11.29 0.38
N PHE A 244 -20.07 10.15 -0.32
CA PHE A 244 -20.23 10.06 -1.78
C PHE A 244 -21.66 9.77 -2.23
N ASP A 245 -22.60 9.62 -1.29
CA ASP A 245 -23.99 9.29 -1.56
C ASP A 245 -24.11 7.99 -2.39
N ILE A 246 -23.45 6.94 -1.95
CA ILE A 246 -23.50 5.60 -2.55
C ILE A 246 -24.55 4.82 -1.80
N THR A 247 -25.69 4.54 -2.43
CA THR A 247 -26.77 3.78 -1.84
C THR A 247 -27.18 2.60 -2.69
N PHE A 248 -27.66 1.54 -2.04
CA PHE A 248 -28.22 0.38 -2.73
C PHE A 248 -29.58 0.00 -2.15
N THR A 249 -30.46 -0.56 -2.96
CA THR A 249 -31.72 -1.12 -2.51
C THR A 249 -31.50 -2.49 -1.90
N GLY A 250 -31.79 -2.62 -0.61
CA GLY A 250 -31.69 -3.88 0.13
C GLY A 250 -32.76 -4.90 -0.24
N LYS A 251 -32.67 -6.10 0.33
CA LYS A 251 -33.69 -7.16 0.17
C LYS A 251 -35.05 -6.77 0.78
N ASP A 252 -35.05 -5.81 1.66
CA ASP A 252 -36.24 -5.20 2.31
C ASP A 252 -36.87 -4.06 1.48
N ASN A 253 -36.36 -3.81 0.26
CA ASN A 253 -36.71 -2.71 -0.61
C ASN A 253 -36.49 -1.31 0.02
N GLN A 254 -35.58 -1.20 0.98
CA GLN A 254 -35.18 0.08 1.55
C GLN A 254 -33.78 0.48 1.07
N PRO A 255 -33.46 1.80 1.03
CA PRO A 255 -32.13 2.26 0.73
C PRO A 255 -31.16 2.03 1.91
N HIS A 256 -29.97 1.52 1.61
CA HIS A 256 -28.91 1.28 2.57
C HIS A 256 -27.58 1.86 2.04
N TYR A 257 -26.66 2.17 2.95
CA TYR A 257 -25.28 2.52 2.62
C TYR A 257 -24.40 1.27 2.71
N PRO A 258 -23.60 0.95 1.69
CA PRO A 258 -22.66 -0.16 1.78
C PRO A 258 -21.49 0.16 2.71
N HIS A 259 -20.86 -0.89 3.25
CA HIS A 259 -19.67 -0.80 4.08
C HIS A 259 -18.43 -1.02 3.22
N GLN A 260 -17.41 -0.17 3.42
CA GLN A 260 -16.20 -0.16 2.60
C GLN A 260 -15.01 -0.75 3.34
N THR A 261 -14.14 -1.43 2.59
CA THR A 261 -12.78 -1.78 3.03
C THR A 261 -11.74 -1.24 2.04
N SER A 262 -10.51 -1.05 2.52
CA SER A 262 -9.34 -0.99 1.63
C SER A 262 -8.17 -1.73 2.26
N TRP A 263 -7.30 -2.26 1.40
CA TRP A 263 -6.16 -3.05 1.84
C TRP A 263 -5.04 -2.93 0.80
N GLY A 264 -3.79 -2.93 1.29
CA GLY A 264 -2.67 -2.68 0.41
C GLY A 264 -1.32 -3.15 0.91
N VAL A 265 -0.48 -3.52 -0.06
CA VAL A 265 0.94 -3.80 0.11
C VAL A 265 1.73 -3.16 -1.02
N SER A 266 3.00 -2.87 -0.77
CA SER A 266 3.86 -2.17 -1.73
C SER A 266 5.20 -2.87 -1.89
N THR A 267 6.04 -2.32 -2.75
CA THR A 267 7.45 -2.70 -2.88
C THR A 267 8.25 -2.58 -1.56
N ARG A 268 7.65 -2.02 -0.50
CA ARG A 268 8.23 -2.05 0.86
C ARG A 268 8.53 -3.46 1.35
N MET A 269 7.79 -4.48 0.90
CA MET A 269 8.08 -5.88 1.22
C MET A 269 9.48 -6.29 0.76
N ILE A 270 9.97 -5.80 -0.38
CA ILE A 270 11.33 -6.06 -0.86
C ILE A 270 12.35 -5.52 0.14
N GLY A 271 12.09 -4.30 0.67
CA GLY A 271 12.89 -3.76 1.77
C GLY A 271 12.84 -4.63 3.02
N GLY A 272 11.66 -5.12 3.39
CA GLY A 272 11.47 -6.05 4.50
C GLY A 272 12.28 -7.34 4.34
N ILE A 273 12.23 -7.98 3.18
CA ILE A 273 13.03 -9.18 2.88
C ILE A 273 14.51 -8.90 3.04
N THR A 274 15.00 -7.78 2.51
CA THR A 274 16.41 -7.38 2.57
C THR A 274 16.91 -7.24 4.01
N VAL A 275 16.06 -6.75 4.93
CA VAL A 275 16.42 -6.52 6.33
C VAL A 275 16.14 -7.72 7.22
N SER A 276 15.03 -8.42 7.05
CA SER A 276 14.65 -9.55 7.93
C SER A 276 15.44 -10.81 7.61
N TYR A 277 15.75 -11.07 6.34
CA TYR A 277 16.55 -12.24 5.95
C TYR A 277 17.94 -12.24 6.60
N THR A 278 18.51 -11.08 6.90
CA THR A 278 19.79 -10.97 7.59
C THR A 278 19.74 -11.33 9.08
N HIS A 279 18.53 -11.54 9.63
CA HIS A 279 18.32 -12.06 10.99
C HIS A 279 18.13 -13.57 11.05
N LEU A 280 17.69 -14.19 9.97
CA LEU A 280 17.63 -15.61 9.86
C LEU A 280 19.07 -16.11 9.72
N THR A 281 19.75 -16.30 10.83
CA THR A 281 20.89 -17.21 10.85
C THR A 281 20.34 -18.56 10.42
N LEU A 282 20.59 -18.94 9.18
CA LEU A 282 20.45 -20.32 8.78
C LEU A 282 21.22 -21.14 9.83
N PRO A 283 20.59 -22.14 10.48
CA PRO A 283 21.35 -23.02 11.34
C PRO A 283 22.47 -23.56 10.49
N THR A 284 23.69 -23.24 10.87
CA THR A 284 24.87 -23.81 10.24
C THR A 284 24.78 -25.30 10.56
N ILE A 285 24.35 -26.07 9.59
CA ILE A 285 24.44 -27.51 9.68
C ILE A 285 25.95 -27.80 9.57
N LEU A 286 26.60 -27.95 10.70
CA LEU A 286 27.94 -28.52 10.81
C LEU A 286 27.85 -30.00 10.56
#